data_d86de1ea170d2208f6c4f44534307b78
#
_entry.id   d86de1ea170d2208f6c4f44534307b78
#
_cell.length_a   1.000
_cell.length_b   1.000
_cell.length_c   1.000
_cell.angle_alpha   90.00
_cell.angle_beta   90.00
_cell.angle_gamma   90.00
#
_symmetry.space_group_name_H-M   'P 1'
#
loop_
_entity.id
_entity.type
_entity.pdbx_description
1 polymer ?
#
loop_
_entity_poly.entity_id
_entity_poly.type
_entity_poly.pdbx_seq_one_letter_code
_entity_poly.pdbx_strand_id
1 'polypeptide(L)'
;MSTELQKAVVELAVFREFISKAGISVVPESVSKPGTQSEPDIFCTWSNGEQVAYELVEICSSDIAATLSKLKNGGSTSFVTSDPTEKTVRQKLHKSYRTSLPIELLCYTNGRTVSPDDLIFCEAQRWANAVDSAFRKVWLLGEKGVYEVWSAS
;
A
#
# COMPACT_ATOMS: atom_id res chain seq x y z
N MET A 1 -11.73 21.09 9.36
CA MET A 1 -10.48 20.57 8.79
C MET A 1 -10.77 19.33 7.97
N SER A 2 -10.28 19.31 6.76
CA SER A 2 -10.58 18.22 5.83
C SER A 2 -9.74 16.98 6.16
N THR A 3 -10.40 15.84 6.34
CA THR A 3 -9.72 14.56 6.52
C THR A 3 -8.95 14.17 5.26
N GLU A 4 -9.39 14.62 4.10
CA GLU A 4 -8.70 14.37 2.84
C GLU A 4 -7.37 15.11 2.76
N LEU A 5 -7.31 16.33 3.31
CA LEU A 5 -6.07 17.09 3.36
C LEU A 5 -5.07 16.41 4.29
N GLN A 6 -5.54 15.91 5.43
CA GLN A 6 -4.69 15.16 6.37
C GLN A 6 -4.16 13.89 5.72
N LYS A 7 -5.02 13.19 4.99
CA LYS A 7 -4.64 11.98 4.26
C LYS A 7 -3.57 12.29 3.20
N ALA A 8 -3.75 13.39 2.47
CA ALA A 8 -2.78 13.80 1.45
C ALA A 8 -1.40 14.06 2.05
N VAL A 9 -1.35 14.74 3.20
CA VAL A 9 -0.10 15.01 3.89
C VAL A 9 0.60 13.72 4.31
N VAL A 10 -0.15 12.76 4.86
CA VAL A 10 0.39 11.47 5.27
C VAL A 10 0.91 10.70 4.07
N GLU A 11 0.14 10.64 3.01
CA GLU A 11 0.52 9.90 1.80
C GLU A 11 1.79 10.45 1.16
N LEU A 12 1.93 11.76 1.10
CA LEU A 12 3.15 12.37 0.57
C LEU A 12 4.36 12.10 1.46
N ALA A 13 4.20 12.14 2.77
CA ALA A 13 5.27 11.81 3.71
C ALA A 13 5.70 10.36 3.57
N VAL A 14 4.74 9.45 3.49
CA VAL A 14 4.97 8.02 3.30
C VAL A 14 5.72 7.78 1.98
N PHE A 15 5.27 8.42 0.91
CA PHE A 15 5.89 8.28 -0.40
C PHE A 15 7.35 8.75 -0.39
N ARG A 16 7.64 9.87 0.25
CA ARG A 16 9.01 10.38 0.36
C ARG A 16 9.90 9.42 1.13
N GLU A 17 9.39 8.86 2.21
CA GLU A 17 10.13 7.86 2.98
C GLU A 17 10.39 6.62 2.13
N PHE A 18 9.40 6.16 1.40
CA PHE A 18 9.51 5.01 0.52
C PHE A 18 10.60 5.19 -0.53
N ILE A 19 10.55 6.27 -1.30
CA ILE A 19 11.53 6.47 -2.37
C ILE A 19 12.95 6.62 -1.82
N SER A 20 13.09 7.24 -0.66
CA SER A 20 14.39 7.38 0.01
C SER A 20 14.95 6.02 0.39
N LYS A 21 14.15 5.18 1.03
CA LYS A 21 14.58 3.87 1.50
C LYS A 21 14.77 2.87 0.36
N ALA A 22 13.95 2.97 -0.67
CA ALA A 22 14.04 2.09 -1.83
C ALA A 22 15.16 2.49 -2.79
N GLY A 23 15.76 3.67 -2.60
CA GLY A 23 16.79 4.16 -3.50
C GLY A 23 16.26 4.59 -4.86
N ILE A 24 15.01 4.97 -4.94
CA ILE A 24 14.40 5.42 -6.19
C ILE A 24 14.64 6.92 -6.34
N SER A 25 15.26 7.31 -7.45
CA SER A 25 15.55 8.71 -7.71
C SER A 25 14.40 9.34 -8.48
N VAL A 26 13.73 10.30 -7.85
CA VAL A 26 12.55 10.99 -8.38
C VAL A 26 12.84 12.48 -8.47
N VAL A 27 12.38 13.11 -9.54
CA VAL A 27 12.46 14.57 -9.68
C VAL A 27 11.48 15.18 -8.67
N PRO A 28 11.94 15.91 -7.64
CA PRO A 28 11.04 16.34 -6.54
C PRO A 28 9.86 17.17 -7.01
N GLU A 29 10.05 18.05 -7.97
CA GLU A 29 9.00 18.95 -8.47
C GLU A 29 7.93 18.20 -9.26
N SER A 30 8.22 16.96 -9.67
CA SER A 30 7.29 16.17 -10.48
C SER A 30 6.23 15.45 -9.65
N VAL A 31 6.41 15.38 -8.33
CA VAL A 31 5.48 14.68 -7.44
C VAL A 31 4.19 15.47 -7.35
N SER A 32 3.08 14.85 -7.74
CA SER A 32 1.77 15.51 -7.73
C SER A 32 0.69 14.54 -7.31
N LYS A 33 -0.41 15.08 -6.79
CA LYS A 33 -1.57 14.30 -6.41
C LYS A 33 -2.73 14.71 -7.31
N PRO A 34 -3.24 13.78 -8.14
CA PRO A 34 -4.44 14.07 -8.92
C PRO A 34 -5.65 14.24 -8.00
N GLY A 35 -6.66 14.91 -8.47
CA GLY A 35 -7.81 15.27 -7.66
C GLY A 35 -8.99 14.32 -7.74
N THR A 36 -8.88 13.19 -8.44
CA THR A 36 -10.01 12.30 -8.63
C THR A 36 -9.72 10.90 -8.06
N GLN A 37 -10.80 10.19 -7.69
CA GLN A 37 -10.68 8.85 -7.12
C GLN A 37 -10.38 7.77 -8.15
N SER A 38 -10.61 8.06 -9.44
CA SER A 38 -10.34 7.11 -10.51
C SER A 38 -8.87 7.11 -10.94
N GLU A 39 -8.10 8.09 -10.48
CA GLU A 39 -6.68 8.20 -10.76
C GLU A 39 -5.86 7.67 -9.58
N PRO A 40 -4.61 7.22 -9.82
CA PRO A 40 -3.72 6.84 -8.72
C PRO A 40 -3.46 7.98 -7.75
N ASP A 41 -3.00 7.66 -6.54
CA ASP A 41 -2.81 8.65 -5.49
C ASP A 41 -1.70 9.64 -5.79
N ILE A 42 -0.62 9.21 -6.45
CA ILE A 42 0.55 10.06 -6.70
C ILE A 42 1.07 9.81 -8.10
N PHE A 43 1.41 10.88 -8.79
CA PHE A 43 2.17 10.84 -10.06
C PHE A 43 3.56 11.41 -9.83
N CYS A 44 4.56 10.82 -10.46
CA CYS A 44 5.92 11.37 -10.40
C CYS A 44 6.71 11.02 -11.65
N THR A 45 7.84 11.70 -11.81
CA THR A 45 8.81 11.40 -12.86
C THR A 45 10.10 10.95 -12.20
N TRP A 46 10.60 9.78 -12.58
CA TRP A 46 11.91 9.32 -12.13
C TRP A 46 13.01 10.14 -12.79
N SER A 47 14.17 10.16 -12.18
CA SER A 47 15.30 10.96 -12.69
C SER A 47 15.75 10.55 -14.10
N ASN A 48 15.41 9.32 -14.53
CA ASN A 48 15.69 8.85 -15.88
C ASN A 48 14.63 9.29 -16.91
N GLY A 49 13.63 10.06 -16.49
CA GLY A 49 12.57 10.56 -17.35
C GLY A 49 11.31 9.70 -17.40
N GLU A 50 11.34 8.50 -16.81
CA GLU A 50 10.15 7.64 -16.80
C GLU A 50 9.08 8.21 -15.86
N GLN A 51 7.85 8.27 -16.35
CA GLN A 51 6.70 8.70 -15.54
C GLN A 51 6.03 7.48 -14.94
N VAL A 52 5.79 7.52 -13.63
CA VAL A 52 5.22 6.39 -12.89
C VAL A 52 4.16 6.90 -11.94
N ALA A 53 3.10 6.13 -11.78
CA ALA A 53 2.04 6.43 -10.82
C ALA A 53 2.09 5.44 -9.67
N TYR A 54 1.71 5.92 -8.48
CA TYR A 54 1.68 5.08 -7.28
C TYR A 54 0.31 5.16 -6.63
N GLU A 55 -0.20 4.02 -6.24
CA GLU A 55 -1.39 3.94 -5.40
C GLU A 55 -0.94 3.50 -4.02
N LEU A 56 -1.46 4.11 -2.96
CA LEU A 56 -1.05 3.82 -1.60
C LEU A 56 -2.18 3.16 -0.82
N VAL A 57 -1.83 2.20 0.03
CA VAL A 57 -2.79 1.57 0.92
C VAL A 57 -2.13 1.32 2.27
N GLU A 58 -2.79 1.76 3.34
CA GLU A 58 -2.29 1.53 4.69
C GLU A 58 -2.67 0.15 5.18
N ILE A 59 -1.70 -0.57 5.71
CA ILE A 59 -1.93 -1.84 6.39
C ILE A 59 -2.02 -1.54 7.88
N CYS A 60 -3.20 -1.75 8.43
CA CYS A 60 -3.47 -1.48 9.83
C CYS A 60 -3.92 -2.77 10.49
N SER A 61 -3.20 -3.20 11.53
CA SER A 61 -3.50 -4.46 12.20
C SER A 61 -4.33 -4.29 13.47
N SER A 62 -4.91 -3.11 13.70
CA SER A 62 -5.77 -2.91 14.87
C SER A 62 -6.90 -3.93 14.91
N ASP A 63 -7.46 -4.27 13.77
CA ASP A 63 -8.52 -5.27 13.68
C ASP A 63 -7.99 -6.68 13.91
N ILE A 64 -6.77 -6.95 13.46
CA ILE A 64 -6.09 -8.22 13.75
C ILE A 64 -5.83 -8.32 15.25
N ALA A 65 -5.38 -7.24 15.87
CA ALA A 65 -5.15 -7.20 17.30
C ALA A 65 -6.45 -7.45 18.07
N ALA A 66 -7.56 -6.85 17.65
CA ALA A 66 -8.87 -7.08 18.25
C ALA A 66 -9.32 -8.52 18.12
N THR A 67 -9.07 -9.12 16.95
CA THR A 67 -9.40 -10.52 16.72
C THR A 67 -8.57 -11.46 17.60
N LEU A 68 -7.28 -11.18 17.74
CA LEU A 68 -6.40 -11.95 18.62
C LEU A 68 -6.83 -11.83 20.08
N SER A 69 -7.26 -10.65 20.50
CA SER A 69 -7.79 -10.46 21.85
C SER A 69 -9.04 -11.29 22.11
N LYS A 70 -9.94 -11.36 21.15
CA LYS A 70 -11.12 -12.21 21.25
C LYS A 70 -10.75 -13.67 21.40
N LEU A 71 -9.73 -14.12 20.70
CA LEU A 71 -9.24 -15.48 20.84
C LEU A 71 -8.69 -15.78 22.22
N LYS A 72 -7.86 -14.87 22.72
CA LYS A 72 -7.28 -15.03 24.05
C LYS A 72 -8.36 -15.10 25.13
N ASN A 73 -9.49 -14.48 24.89
CA ASN A 73 -10.62 -14.47 25.81
C ASN A 73 -11.61 -15.60 25.58
N GLY A 74 -11.24 -16.61 24.80
CA GLY A 74 -12.07 -17.75 24.53
C GLY A 74 -13.18 -17.52 23.54
N GLY A 75 -13.06 -16.46 22.76
CA GLY A 75 -14.05 -16.17 21.72
C GLY A 75 -13.97 -17.17 20.57
N SER A 76 -15.07 -17.29 19.89
CA SER A 76 -15.19 -18.19 18.75
C SER A 76 -14.20 -17.82 17.66
N THR A 77 -13.59 -18.83 17.12
CA THR A 77 -12.54 -18.67 16.15
C THR A 77 -12.99 -18.69 14.71
N SER A 78 -14.14 -18.23 14.41
CA SER A 78 -14.50 -18.10 13.01
C SER A 78 -13.73 -16.92 12.40
N PHE A 79 -12.46 -17.14 12.32
CA PHE A 79 -11.56 -16.22 11.78
C PHE A 79 -11.62 -16.00 10.33
N VAL A 80 -12.48 -16.60 9.74
CA VAL A 80 -12.52 -16.63 8.32
C VAL A 80 -13.08 -15.37 7.74
N THR A 81 -13.45 -14.51 8.62
CA THR A 81 -14.00 -13.28 8.17
C THR A 81 -12.91 -12.30 7.83
N SER A 82 -13.09 -11.73 6.75
CA SER A 82 -12.33 -10.69 6.15
C SER A 82 -11.64 -9.78 7.13
N ASP A 83 -10.35 -9.94 7.24
CA ASP A 83 -9.48 -8.89 7.72
C ASP A 83 -9.76 -7.66 6.86
N PRO A 84 -10.19 -6.52 7.43
CA PRO A 84 -10.41 -5.30 6.66
C PRO A 84 -9.22 -4.86 5.84
N THR A 85 -8.01 -5.16 6.30
CA THR A 85 -6.79 -4.87 5.57
C THR A 85 -6.71 -5.68 4.28
N GLU A 86 -6.99 -6.98 4.36
CA GLU A 86 -7.03 -7.83 3.17
C GLU A 86 -8.07 -7.32 2.18
N LYS A 87 -9.26 -7.00 2.65
CA LYS A 87 -10.33 -6.48 1.81
C LYS A 87 -9.90 -5.20 1.11
N THR A 88 -9.29 -4.27 1.84
CA THR A 88 -8.85 -2.99 1.29
C THR A 88 -7.78 -3.20 0.22
N VAL A 89 -6.79 -4.05 0.48
CA VAL A 89 -5.73 -4.34 -0.48
C VAL A 89 -6.31 -5.02 -1.72
N ARG A 90 -7.21 -5.99 -1.54
CA ARG A 90 -7.86 -6.66 -2.66
C ARG A 90 -8.69 -5.71 -3.51
N GLN A 91 -9.37 -4.76 -2.90
CA GLN A 91 -10.11 -3.74 -3.65
C GLN A 91 -9.18 -2.91 -4.53
N LYS A 92 -8.00 -2.54 -4.03
CA LYS A 92 -7.00 -1.83 -4.82
C LYS A 92 -6.50 -2.69 -5.97
N LEU A 93 -6.24 -3.98 -5.72
CA LEU A 93 -5.74 -4.90 -6.74
C LEU A 93 -6.74 -5.12 -7.87
N HIS A 94 -8.03 -5.08 -7.57
CA HIS A 94 -9.07 -5.27 -8.59
C HIS A 94 -9.50 -3.97 -9.27
N LYS A 95 -9.10 -2.83 -8.74
CA LYS A 95 -9.55 -1.54 -9.26
C LYS A 95 -8.90 -1.22 -10.61
N SER A 96 -9.66 -0.59 -11.49
CA SER A 96 -9.13 -0.02 -12.73
C SER A 96 -8.79 1.44 -12.49
N TYR A 97 -7.66 1.88 -13.01
CA TYR A 97 -7.19 3.25 -12.82
C TYR A 97 -7.19 4.01 -14.13
N ARG A 98 -7.54 5.29 -14.04
CA ARG A 98 -7.62 6.16 -15.20
C ARG A 98 -6.27 6.81 -15.45
N THR A 99 -5.36 6.04 -16.03
CA THR A 99 -4.05 6.52 -16.43
C THR A 99 -3.43 5.56 -17.45
N SER A 100 -2.60 6.10 -18.33
CA SER A 100 -1.81 5.30 -19.25
C SER A 100 -0.42 4.99 -18.69
N LEU A 101 -0.07 5.56 -17.53
CA LEU A 101 1.24 5.36 -16.93
C LEU A 101 1.32 4.00 -16.23
N PRO A 102 2.52 3.40 -16.12
CA PRO A 102 2.68 2.25 -15.25
C PRO A 102 2.36 2.64 -13.80
N ILE A 103 1.66 1.75 -13.10
CA ILE A 103 1.21 1.98 -11.72
C ILE A 103 1.87 0.97 -10.81
N GLU A 104 2.35 1.41 -9.67
CA GLU A 104 2.86 0.53 -8.63
C GLU A 104 2.05 0.73 -7.35
N LEU A 105 1.79 -0.37 -6.65
CA LEU A 105 1.05 -0.32 -5.38
C LEU A 105 2.05 -0.25 -4.23
N LEU A 106 1.87 0.72 -3.35
CA LEU A 106 2.68 0.85 -2.14
C LEU A 106 1.80 0.56 -0.92
N CYS A 107 2.07 -0.57 -0.28
CA CYS A 107 1.48 -0.90 1.01
C CYS A 107 2.39 -0.36 2.10
N TYR A 108 1.84 0.29 3.12
CA TYR A 108 2.65 0.85 4.19
C TYR A 108 1.99 0.64 5.55
N THR A 109 2.81 0.53 6.60
CA THR A 109 2.32 0.21 7.93
C THR A 109 2.19 1.42 8.85
N ASN A 110 3.00 2.43 8.66
CA ASN A 110 2.94 3.70 9.40
C ASN A 110 2.82 3.55 10.93
N GLY A 111 3.47 2.53 11.49
CA GLY A 111 3.49 2.33 12.94
C GLY A 111 2.20 1.79 13.55
N ARG A 112 1.23 1.38 12.74
CA ARG A 112 -0.08 0.95 13.22
C ARG A 112 -0.34 -0.53 13.02
N THR A 113 0.71 -1.31 13.03
CA THR A 113 0.59 -2.77 12.91
C THR A 113 1.38 -3.45 14.01
N VAL A 114 0.85 -4.59 14.49
CA VAL A 114 1.56 -5.45 15.43
C VAL A 114 2.21 -6.63 14.71
N SER A 115 1.92 -6.81 13.44
CA SER A 115 2.48 -7.91 12.67
C SER A 115 3.89 -7.56 12.19
N PRO A 116 4.82 -8.53 12.21
CA PRO A 116 6.16 -8.27 11.68
C PRO A 116 6.13 -8.16 10.15
N ASP A 117 7.14 -7.48 9.60
CA ASP A 117 7.22 -7.21 8.17
C ASP A 117 7.17 -8.48 7.32
N ASP A 118 7.85 -9.54 7.74
CA ASP A 118 7.90 -10.77 6.97
C ASP A 118 6.53 -11.44 6.85
N LEU A 119 5.71 -11.36 7.86
CA LEU A 119 4.35 -11.88 7.81
C LEU A 119 3.49 -11.07 6.85
N ILE A 120 3.58 -9.74 6.93
CA ILE A 120 2.85 -8.84 6.04
C ILE A 120 3.29 -9.06 4.59
N PHE A 121 4.60 -9.23 4.38
CA PHE A 121 5.16 -9.51 3.07
C PHE A 121 4.53 -10.77 2.46
N CYS A 122 4.50 -11.87 3.22
CA CYS A 122 3.93 -13.12 2.73
C CYS A 122 2.45 -12.98 2.38
N GLU A 123 1.69 -12.28 3.22
CA GLU A 123 0.26 -12.07 2.97
C GLU A 123 0.03 -11.21 1.74
N ALA A 124 0.76 -10.10 1.62
CA ALA A 124 0.63 -9.21 0.48
C ALA A 124 1.02 -9.91 -0.83
N GLN A 125 2.06 -10.72 -0.79
CA GLN A 125 2.49 -11.50 -1.94
C GLN A 125 1.40 -12.49 -2.37
N ARG A 126 0.78 -13.15 -1.40
CA ARG A 126 -0.32 -14.07 -1.66
C ARG A 126 -1.49 -13.37 -2.33
N TRP A 127 -1.88 -12.20 -1.82
CA TRP A 127 -2.97 -11.43 -2.41
C TRP A 127 -2.65 -10.98 -3.83
N ALA A 128 -1.44 -10.49 -4.07
CA ALA A 128 -1.02 -10.03 -5.39
C ALA A 128 -0.97 -11.18 -6.41
N ASN A 129 -0.53 -12.36 -5.98
CA ASN A 129 -0.48 -13.54 -6.86
C ASN A 129 -1.86 -14.07 -7.22
N ALA A 130 -2.86 -13.79 -6.41
CA ALA A 130 -4.21 -14.33 -6.59
C ALA A 130 -5.01 -13.62 -7.67
N VAL A 131 -4.56 -12.45 -8.14
CA VAL A 131 -5.32 -11.63 -9.09
C VAL A 131 -4.43 -11.11 -10.20
N ASP A 132 -5.06 -10.79 -11.33
CA ASP A 132 -4.41 -10.13 -12.46
C ASP A 132 -4.70 -8.63 -12.31
N SER A 133 -3.78 -7.91 -11.69
CA SER A 133 -3.99 -6.50 -11.36
C SER A 133 -3.38 -5.56 -12.39
N ALA A 134 -3.75 -4.28 -12.30
CA ALA A 134 -3.18 -3.24 -13.16
C ALA A 134 -1.77 -2.85 -12.73
N PHE A 135 -1.30 -3.32 -11.58
CA PHE A 135 -0.02 -2.87 -11.03
C PHE A 135 1.17 -3.58 -11.67
N ARG A 136 2.21 -2.81 -11.92
CA ARG A 136 3.49 -3.33 -12.40
C ARG A 136 4.29 -3.96 -11.25
N LYS A 137 4.18 -3.39 -10.07
CA LYS A 137 4.86 -3.87 -8.87
C LYS A 137 3.99 -3.63 -7.64
N VAL A 138 4.23 -4.43 -6.60
CA VAL A 138 3.65 -4.21 -5.28
C VAL A 138 4.80 -4.11 -4.29
N TRP A 139 4.79 -3.03 -3.51
CA TRP A 139 5.83 -2.72 -2.54
C TRP A 139 5.27 -2.77 -1.12
N LEU A 140 6.13 -3.02 -0.16
CA LEU A 140 5.81 -2.89 1.26
C LEU A 140 6.83 -1.97 1.92
N LEU A 141 6.35 -0.87 2.50
CA LEU A 141 7.13 -0.04 3.41
C LEU A 141 6.72 -0.46 4.82
N GLY A 142 7.50 -1.36 5.40
CA GLY A 142 7.24 -1.90 6.73
C GLY A 142 7.97 -1.14 7.83
N GLU A 143 7.94 -1.68 9.02
CA GLU A 143 8.59 -1.06 10.19
C GLU A 143 10.12 -1.10 10.07
N LYS A 144 10.66 -2.12 9.44
CA LYS A 144 12.10 -2.34 9.36
C LYS A 144 12.72 -2.02 8.02
N GLY A 145 11.94 -1.82 7.00
CA GLY A 145 12.50 -1.52 5.68
C GLY A 145 11.48 -1.55 4.56
N VAL A 146 12.01 -1.51 3.34
CA VAL A 146 11.21 -1.52 2.11
C VAL A 146 11.45 -2.85 1.40
N TYR A 147 10.39 -3.43 0.89
CA TYR A 147 10.44 -4.73 0.21
C TYR A 147 9.66 -4.66 -1.11
N GLU A 148 10.25 -5.23 -2.17
CA GLU A 148 9.50 -5.47 -3.39
C GLU A 148 8.78 -6.81 -3.20
N VAL A 149 7.47 -6.75 -3.03
CA VAL A 149 6.66 -7.91 -2.69
C VAL A 149 6.33 -8.74 -3.92
N TRP A 150 6.07 -8.06 -5.04
CA TRP A 150 5.63 -8.73 -6.26
C TRP A 150 5.94 -7.83 -7.46
N SER A 151 6.21 -8.45 -8.59
CA SER A 151 6.36 -7.72 -9.85
C SER A 151 5.74 -8.52 -10.99
N ALA A 152 5.17 -7.80 -11.94
CA ALA A 152 4.64 -8.40 -13.15
C ALA A 152 5.81 -8.92 -14.00
N SER A 153 5.69 -10.12 -14.49
CA SER A 153 6.71 -10.71 -15.35
C SER A 153 6.52 -10.30 -16.81
#